data_94bd785b1e72d2a0c86a53f56037f32b
#
_entry.id   94bd785b1e72d2a0c86a53f56037f32b
#
_cell.length_a   1.000
_cell.length_b   1.000
_cell.length_c   1.000
_cell.angle_alpha   90.00
_cell.angle_beta   90.00
_cell.angle_gamma   90.00
#
_symmetry.space_group_name_H-M   'P 1'
#
loop_
_entity.id
_entity.type
_entity.pdbx_description
1 polymer ?
#
loop_
_entity_poly.entity_id
_entity_poly.type
_entity_poly.pdbx_seq_one_letter_code
_entity_poly.pdbx_strand_id
1 'polypeptide(L)'
;MNILNKIFFIIIFFFSSYLFAITASDIENANPEGQTVEFWVQYSDERLDAMMARAERFEKETGIKVNITYKGHYGKVQSAMMTTAGTSDQADVARGYGNAAADMYQIGAAMDQTILAESKKWGVTQSDIDDWGANWTVGFSAYFDGNPKLLHEVGKSLEVVYYNKDWLNELGLSEPQTPAEFAEAACAATNSTFSGRVGDTASLGYEIDTDASNFAAWVFAHGGDVFDYDSGQYILNSSEAVAAMEFIQGMANKGCAQVTRDKYADQQYLGLGSNLFALSSTSGITYFQKAIEEGYNGNWDVAPISHTTSEPVLNLYGGGLIMGNTGDADRMVAAYQWMKYI
;
A
#
# COMPACT_ATOMS: atom_id res chain seq x y z
N MET A 1 -2.11 -72.72 21.45
CA MET A 1 -1.19 -71.57 21.72
C MET A 1 -1.90 -70.33 21.16
N ASN A 2 -2.67 -69.64 22.05
CA ASN A 2 -3.56 -68.54 21.70
C ASN A 2 -2.78 -67.22 21.65
N ILE A 3 -2.77 -66.58 20.50
CA ILE A 3 -2.26 -65.21 20.36
C ILE A 3 -3.47 -64.28 20.42
N LEU A 4 -3.64 -63.58 21.55
CA LEU A 4 -4.65 -62.56 21.71
C LEU A 4 -4.16 -61.28 20.98
N ASN A 5 -4.84 -60.91 19.93
CA ASN A 5 -4.70 -59.60 19.32
C ASN A 5 -5.34 -58.53 20.23
N LYS A 6 -4.52 -57.68 20.85
CA LYS A 6 -4.97 -56.46 21.50
C LYS A 6 -5.13 -55.39 20.43
N ILE A 7 -6.35 -55.08 20.04
CA ILE A 7 -6.68 -53.93 19.24
C ILE A 7 -6.70 -52.70 20.18
N PHE A 8 -5.75 -51.81 19.99
CA PHE A 8 -5.72 -50.51 20.68
C PHE A 8 -6.58 -49.54 19.91
N PHE A 9 -7.77 -49.22 20.40
CA PHE A 9 -8.59 -48.12 19.84
C PHE A 9 -8.01 -46.80 20.31
N ILE A 10 -7.35 -46.05 19.38
CA ILE A 10 -7.00 -44.67 19.62
C ILE A 10 -8.24 -43.83 19.31
N ILE A 11 -8.92 -43.36 20.35
CA ILE A 11 -10.00 -42.36 20.23
C ILE A 11 -9.30 -41.02 20.05
N ILE A 12 -9.22 -40.56 18.79
CA ILE A 12 -8.80 -39.19 18.48
C ILE A 12 -10.02 -38.30 18.77
N PHE A 13 -9.96 -37.59 19.91
CA PHE A 13 -10.88 -36.50 20.19
C PHE A 13 -10.52 -35.34 19.25
N PHE A 14 -11.28 -35.19 18.15
CA PHE A 14 -11.32 -33.93 17.42
C PHE A 14 -12.04 -32.93 18.34
N PHE A 15 -11.26 -32.08 19.04
CA PHE A 15 -11.78 -30.83 19.57
C PHE A 15 -12.06 -29.95 18.37
N SER A 16 -13.28 -30.00 17.83
CA SER A 16 -13.82 -28.98 16.96
C SER A 16 -13.98 -27.75 17.82
N SER A 17 -13.01 -26.85 17.79
CA SER A 17 -13.18 -25.50 18.31
C SER A 17 -14.26 -24.85 17.43
N TYR A 18 -15.51 -24.90 17.87
CA TYR A 18 -16.52 -24.02 17.31
C TYR A 18 -16.09 -22.59 17.65
N LEU A 19 -15.45 -21.92 16.72
CA LEU A 19 -15.37 -20.47 16.74
C LEU A 19 -16.81 -19.97 16.61
N PHE A 20 -17.41 -19.61 17.73
CA PHE A 20 -18.67 -18.89 17.71
C PHE A 20 -18.41 -17.57 17.01
N ALA A 21 -19.16 -17.30 15.95
CA ALA A 21 -19.07 -16.01 15.26
C ALA A 21 -19.42 -14.91 16.28
N ILE A 22 -18.54 -13.92 16.42
CA ILE A 22 -18.76 -12.74 17.26
C ILE A 22 -20.04 -12.04 16.78
N THR A 23 -20.92 -11.71 17.70
CA THR A 23 -22.19 -11.06 17.44
C THR A 23 -22.14 -9.56 17.74
N ALA A 24 -23.08 -8.79 17.17
CA ALA A 24 -23.23 -7.37 17.52
C ALA A 24 -23.44 -7.16 19.04
N SER A 25 -24.10 -8.10 19.73
CA SER A 25 -24.28 -8.03 21.18
C SER A 25 -22.96 -8.21 21.93
N ASP A 26 -22.07 -9.07 21.46
CA ASP A 26 -20.74 -9.25 22.06
C ASP A 26 -19.92 -7.98 21.94
N ILE A 27 -19.97 -7.31 20.76
CA ILE A 27 -19.30 -6.03 20.53
C ILE A 27 -19.87 -4.93 21.43
N GLU A 28 -21.21 -4.78 21.53
CA GLU A 28 -21.83 -3.75 22.38
C GLU A 28 -21.50 -3.94 23.88
N ASN A 29 -21.32 -5.17 24.35
CA ASN A 29 -21.00 -5.50 25.73
C ASN A 29 -19.50 -5.60 26.03
N ALA A 30 -18.64 -5.42 25.03
CA ALA A 30 -17.20 -5.53 25.19
C ALA A 30 -16.62 -4.53 26.18
N ASN A 31 -15.54 -4.95 26.86
CA ASN A 31 -14.73 -4.12 27.75
C ASN A 31 -13.29 -4.10 27.28
N PRO A 32 -12.89 -3.13 26.44
CA PRO A 32 -11.56 -3.07 25.84
C PRO A 32 -10.45 -2.57 26.81
N GLU A 33 -10.80 -2.00 27.98
CA GLU A 33 -9.83 -1.49 28.94
C GLU A 33 -8.91 -2.60 29.47
N GLY A 34 -7.61 -2.34 29.51
CA GLY A 34 -6.60 -3.31 29.94
C GLY A 34 -6.19 -4.32 28.86
N GLN A 35 -6.80 -4.30 27.69
CA GLN A 35 -6.41 -5.15 26.57
C GLN A 35 -5.06 -4.74 25.97
N THR A 36 -4.39 -5.68 25.32
CA THR A 36 -3.17 -5.44 24.53
C THR A 36 -3.46 -5.76 23.08
N VAL A 37 -3.17 -4.82 22.20
CA VAL A 37 -3.35 -4.91 20.74
C VAL A 37 -2.00 -5.15 20.09
N GLU A 38 -1.88 -6.19 19.27
CA GLU A 38 -0.72 -6.46 18.44
C GLU A 38 -0.91 -5.83 17.05
N PHE A 39 -0.09 -4.85 16.72
CA PHE A 39 -0.16 -4.11 15.45
C PHE A 39 1.07 -4.33 14.59
N TRP A 40 0.91 -4.90 13.39
CA TRP A 40 1.99 -5.16 12.46
C TRP A 40 2.05 -4.16 11.33
N VAL A 41 3.24 -3.58 11.13
CA VAL A 41 3.47 -2.48 10.21
C VAL A 41 4.59 -2.77 9.21
N GLN A 42 4.55 -2.06 8.07
CA GLN A 42 5.54 -2.16 7.00
C GLN A 42 6.56 -1.00 7.01
N TYR A 43 6.37 0.00 7.85
CA TYR A 43 7.27 1.14 7.97
C TYR A 43 8.20 1.03 9.18
N SER A 44 9.38 1.58 9.01
CA SER A 44 10.46 1.66 10.01
C SER A 44 10.80 3.13 10.30
N ASP A 45 11.89 3.33 10.99
CA ASP A 45 12.53 4.63 11.24
C ASP A 45 11.57 5.63 11.90
N GLU A 46 11.64 6.88 11.54
CA GLU A 46 10.89 8.00 12.14
C GLU A 46 9.37 7.80 12.11
N ARG A 47 8.85 7.09 11.10
CA ARG A 47 7.41 6.78 11.06
C ARG A 47 7.02 5.75 12.12
N LEU A 48 7.88 4.78 12.39
CA LEU A 48 7.66 3.82 13.47
C LEU A 48 7.72 4.53 14.82
N ASP A 49 8.72 5.38 15.03
CA ASP A 49 8.87 6.15 16.27
C ASP A 49 7.67 7.05 16.54
N ALA A 50 7.19 7.75 15.52
CA ALA A 50 5.98 8.57 15.60
C ALA A 50 4.73 7.75 15.97
N MET A 51 4.62 6.54 15.43
CA MET A 51 3.49 5.63 15.73
C MET A 51 3.60 5.05 17.14
N MET A 52 4.81 4.73 17.61
CA MET A 52 5.04 4.29 18.99
C MET A 52 4.68 5.39 20.01
N ALA A 53 5.10 6.65 19.73
CA ALA A 53 4.71 7.78 20.57
C ALA A 53 3.18 8.02 20.58
N ARG A 54 2.51 7.71 19.47
CA ARG A 54 1.03 7.75 19.39
C ARG A 54 0.40 6.63 20.23
N ALA A 55 0.96 5.42 20.19
CA ALA A 55 0.51 4.30 21.00
C ALA A 55 0.62 4.57 22.51
N GLU A 56 1.71 5.21 22.94
CA GLU A 56 1.87 5.64 24.35
C GLU A 56 0.80 6.65 24.81
N ARG A 57 0.42 7.57 23.92
CA ARG A 57 -0.67 8.52 24.22
C ARG A 57 -2.01 7.80 24.31
N PHE A 58 -2.29 6.92 23.36
CA PHE A 58 -3.51 6.12 23.32
C PHE A 58 -3.66 5.27 24.60
N GLU A 59 -2.59 4.62 25.04
CA GLU A 59 -2.61 3.83 26.29
C GLU A 59 -2.95 4.70 27.52
N LYS A 60 -2.37 5.92 27.61
CA LYS A 60 -2.67 6.85 28.70
C LYS A 60 -4.11 7.34 28.71
N GLU A 61 -4.73 7.46 27.54
CA GLU A 61 -6.09 7.98 27.38
C GLU A 61 -7.15 6.89 27.56
N THR A 62 -6.84 5.65 27.18
CA THR A 62 -7.83 4.56 27.08
C THR A 62 -7.58 3.38 27.98
N GLY A 63 -6.38 3.23 28.53
CA GLY A 63 -5.94 2.03 29.23
C GLY A 63 -5.66 0.82 28.33
N ILE A 64 -5.69 1.01 27.00
CA ILE A 64 -5.43 -0.03 26.00
C ILE A 64 -3.98 0.05 25.56
N LYS A 65 -3.21 -1.00 25.71
CA LYS A 65 -1.81 -1.05 25.27
C LYS A 65 -1.73 -1.46 23.80
N VAL A 66 -0.79 -0.88 23.05
CA VAL A 66 -0.51 -1.27 21.66
C VAL A 66 0.95 -1.64 21.49
N ASN A 67 1.21 -2.88 21.09
CA ASN A 67 2.52 -3.37 20.72
C ASN A 67 2.67 -3.26 19.20
N ILE A 68 3.62 -2.45 18.73
CA ILE A 68 3.85 -2.23 17.30
C ILE A 68 5.07 -3.02 16.85
N THR A 69 4.90 -3.87 15.83
CA THR A 69 5.99 -4.69 15.29
C THR A 69 6.20 -4.42 13.81
N TYR A 70 7.39 -3.98 13.44
CA TYR A 70 7.85 -3.91 12.06
C TYR A 70 8.06 -5.31 11.49
N LYS A 71 7.39 -5.63 10.39
CA LYS A 71 7.47 -6.94 9.70
C LYS A 71 8.18 -6.89 8.34
N GLY A 72 8.65 -5.74 7.92
CA GLY A 72 9.17 -5.51 6.56
C GLY A 72 8.09 -4.95 5.63
N HIS A 73 8.28 -5.07 4.31
CA HIS A 73 7.32 -4.53 3.34
C HIS A 73 5.93 -5.22 3.41
N TYR A 74 4.93 -4.63 2.76
CA TYR A 74 3.53 -5.11 2.79
C TYR A 74 3.37 -6.62 2.56
N GLY A 75 4.08 -7.19 1.58
CA GLY A 75 4.02 -8.64 1.31
C GLY A 75 4.54 -9.51 2.47
N LYS A 76 5.46 -9.00 3.31
CA LYS A 76 5.90 -9.68 4.53
C LYS A 76 4.85 -9.61 5.62
N VAL A 77 4.17 -8.46 5.77
CA VAL A 77 3.04 -8.32 6.70
C VAL A 77 1.92 -9.30 6.31
N GLN A 78 1.54 -9.33 5.03
CA GLN A 78 0.54 -10.26 4.50
C GLN A 78 0.93 -11.73 4.78
N SER A 79 2.15 -12.12 4.43
CA SER A 79 2.62 -13.50 4.66
C SER A 79 2.61 -13.87 6.14
N ALA A 80 2.98 -12.95 7.02
CA ALA A 80 2.94 -13.18 8.46
C ALA A 80 1.50 -13.40 8.96
N MET A 81 0.55 -12.55 8.55
CA MET A 81 -0.87 -12.68 8.89
C MET A 81 -1.45 -14.01 8.41
N MET A 82 -1.18 -14.39 7.17
CA MET A 82 -1.66 -15.66 6.60
C MET A 82 -1.06 -16.89 7.31
N THR A 83 0.21 -16.80 7.71
CA THR A 83 0.91 -17.93 8.38
C THR A 83 0.41 -18.13 9.81
N THR A 84 0.03 -17.05 10.50
CA THR A 84 -0.43 -17.09 11.89
C THR A 84 -1.95 -17.12 12.03
N ALA A 85 -2.69 -17.24 10.92
CA ALA A 85 -4.14 -17.26 10.91
C ALA A 85 -4.69 -18.30 11.90
N GLY A 86 -5.57 -17.85 12.81
CA GLY A 86 -6.22 -18.69 13.82
C GLY A 86 -5.30 -19.17 14.96
N THR A 87 -4.09 -18.63 15.09
CA THR A 87 -3.19 -18.89 16.21
C THR A 87 -3.14 -17.72 17.20
N SER A 88 -2.59 -17.94 18.39
CA SER A 88 -2.36 -16.86 19.37
C SER A 88 -1.32 -15.83 18.94
N ASP A 89 -0.54 -16.13 17.91
CA ASP A 89 0.53 -15.26 17.40
C ASP A 89 0.04 -14.29 16.32
N GLN A 90 -1.24 -14.40 15.91
CA GLN A 90 -1.83 -13.51 14.92
C GLN A 90 -1.98 -12.10 15.47
N ALA A 91 -1.62 -11.10 14.66
CA ALA A 91 -1.87 -9.70 15.03
C ALA A 91 -3.36 -9.34 15.01
N ASP A 92 -3.73 -8.39 15.89
CA ASP A 92 -5.07 -7.82 15.92
C ASP A 92 -5.30 -6.84 14.78
N VAL A 93 -4.25 -6.11 14.41
CA VAL A 93 -4.28 -5.14 13.32
C VAL A 93 -3.02 -5.31 12.46
N ALA A 94 -3.19 -5.26 11.17
CA ALA A 94 -2.08 -5.26 10.23
C ALA A 94 -2.24 -4.20 9.15
N ARG A 95 -1.13 -3.63 8.68
CA ARG A 95 -1.13 -2.75 7.51
C ARG A 95 -1.16 -3.58 6.23
N GLY A 96 -2.07 -3.23 5.31
CA GLY A 96 -2.15 -3.94 4.04
C GLY A 96 -3.06 -3.25 3.03
N TYR A 97 -3.07 -3.74 1.81
CA TYR A 97 -3.97 -3.31 0.75
C TYR A 97 -5.26 -4.14 0.74
N GLY A 98 -6.29 -3.64 0.04
CA GLY A 98 -7.58 -4.33 -0.05
C GLY A 98 -7.50 -5.74 -0.64
N ASN A 99 -6.64 -5.97 -1.64
CA ASN A 99 -6.40 -7.31 -2.19
C ASN A 99 -5.80 -8.26 -1.14
N ALA A 100 -4.83 -7.81 -0.34
CA ALA A 100 -4.28 -8.59 0.76
C ALA A 100 -5.34 -8.89 1.84
N ALA A 101 -6.20 -7.91 2.15
CA ALA A 101 -7.31 -8.10 3.06
C ALA A 101 -8.30 -9.15 2.54
N ALA A 102 -8.59 -9.17 1.22
CA ALA A 102 -9.45 -10.18 0.60
C ALA A 102 -8.87 -11.59 0.74
N ASP A 103 -7.58 -11.78 0.46
CA ASP A 103 -6.90 -13.07 0.64
C ASP A 103 -6.95 -13.54 2.09
N MET A 104 -6.68 -12.64 3.04
CA MET A 104 -6.72 -12.95 4.48
C MET A 104 -8.14 -13.28 4.95
N TYR A 105 -9.14 -12.59 4.44
CA TYR A 105 -10.54 -12.85 4.76
C TYR A 105 -10.98 -14.25 4.31
N GLN A 106 -10.60 -14.67 3.11
CA GLN A 106 -10.95 -15.99 2.56
C GLN A 106 -10.45 -17.17 3.42
N ILE A 107 -9.33 -16.99 4.11
CA ILE A 107 -8.77 -18.01 5.00
C ILE A 107 -9.12 -17.81 6.47
N GLY A 108 -9.96 -16.80 6.78
CA GLY A 108 -10.36 -16.47 8.15
C GLY A 108 -9.30 -15.75 8.99
N ALA A 109 -8.21 -15.28 8.38
CA ALA A 109 -7.17 -14.48 9.04
C ALA A 109 -7.59 -13.02 9.29
N ALA A 110 -8.48 -12.48 8.47
CA ALA A 110 -9.06 -11.16 8.64
C ALA A 110 -10.58 -11.25 8.81
N MET A 111 -11.16 -10.21 9.41
CA MET A 111 -12.60 -10.11 9.59
C MET A 111 -13.17 -8.87 8.90
N ASP A 112 -14.49 -8.93 8.66
CA ASP A 112 -15.29 -7.78 8.24
C ASP A 112 -15.42 -6.79 9.41
N GLN A 113 -15.03 -5.55 9.18
CA GLN A 113 -15.07 -4.49 10.20
C GLN A 113 -16.45 -3.84 10.34
N THR A 114 -17.41 -4.17 9.48
CA THR A 114 -18.73 -3.54 9.47
C THR A 114 -19.44 -3.66 10.81
N ILE A 115 -19.37 -4.85 11.44
CA ILE A 115 -19.98 -5.09 12.75
C ILE A 115 -19.44 -4.16 13.85
N LEU A 116 -18.18 -3.75 13.75
CA LEU A 116 -17.55 -2.81 14.68
C LEU A 116 -17.89 -1.36 14.30
N ALA A 117 -17.86 -1.04 13.01
CA ALA A 117 -18.17 0.29 12.51
C ALA A 117 -19.64 0.69 12.81
N GLU A 118 -20.56 -0.26 12.77
CA GLU A 118 -22.00 -0.05 13.05
C GLU A 118 -22.36 -0.13 14.54
N SER A 119 -21.42 -0.48 15.43
CA SER A 119 -21.67 -0.49 16.87
C SER A 119 -22.10 0.89 17.38
N LYS A 120 -23.14 0.93 18.18
CA LYS A 120 -23.64 2.19 18.77
C LYS A 120 -22.70 2.77 19.81
N LYS A 121 -21.95 1.89 20.49
CA LYS A 121 -21.04 2.26 21.58
C LYS A 121 -19.63 2.55 21.07
N TRP A 122 -19.14 1.77 20.12
CA TRP A 122 -17.75 1.73 19.73
C TRP A 122 -17.51 2.16 18.26
N GLY A 123 -18.57 2.22 17.48
CA GLY A 123 -18.49 2.41 16.03
C GLY A 123 -18.10 3.80 15.58
N VAL A 124 -18.30 4.03 14.30
CA VAL A 124 -18.05 5.32 13.63
C VAL A 124 -19.21 6.25 13.90
N THR A 125 -18.92 7.44 14.37
CA THR A 125 -19.93 8.48 14.60
C THR A 125 -20.07 9.38 13.35
N GLN A 126 -21.18 10.15 13.29
CA GLN A 126 -21.34 11.15 12.23
C GLN A 126 -20.20 12.19 12.28
N SER A 127 -19.73 12.54 13.48
CA SER A 127 -18.62 13.47 13.65
C SER A 127 -17.31 12.91 13.07
N ASP A 128 -17.07 11.60 13.20
CA ASP A 128 -15.90 10.95 12.59
C ASP A 128 -15.98 11.01 11.06
N ILE A 129 -17.17 10.73 10.50
CA ILE A 129 -17.41 10.80 9.04
C ILE A 129 -17.23 12.22 8.51
N ASP A 130 -17.73 13.22 9.23
CA ASP A 130 -17.60 14.64 8.86
C ASP A 130 -16.14 15.10 8.87
N ASP A 131 -15.34 14.60 9.82
CA ASP A 131 -13.91 14.88 9.93
C ASP A 131 -13.09 14.19 8.83
N TRP A 132 -13.39 12.93 8.52
CA TRP A 132 -12.67 12.14 7.51
C TRP A 132 -13.05 12.50 6.07
N GLY A 133 -14.17 13.15 5.84
CA GLY A 133 -14.65 13.63 4.55
C GLY A 133 -15.46 12.64 3.73
N ALA A 134 -16.12 13.16 2.69
CA ALA A 134 -17.11 12.42 1.88
C ALA A 134 -16.55 11.20 1.12
N ASN A 135 -15.24 11.16 0.87
CA ASN A 135 -14.59 10.06 0.14
C ASN A 135 -14.13 8.91 1.05
N TRP A 136 -14.39 8.99 2.34
CA TRP A 136 -14.00 7.97 3.31
C TRP A 136 -14.51 6.58 2.95
N THR A 137 -15.79 6.46 2.63
CA THR A 137 -16.43 5.17 2.31
C THR A 137 -15.94 4.54 1.01
N VAL A 138 -15.58 5.35 0.02
CA VAL A 138 -15.15 4.85 -1.31
C VAL A 138 -13.78 4.19 -1.25
N GLY A 139 -12.88 4.77 -0.47
CA GLY A 139 -11.53 4.23 -0.33
C GLY A 139 -11.38 3.11 0.71
N PHE A 140 -12.39 2.89 1.54
CA PHE A 140 -12.35 1.99 2.70
C PHE A 140 -13.07 0.66 2.50
N SER A 141 -13.68 0.44 1.35
CA SER A 141 -14.33 -0.82 1.02
C SER A 141 -13.40 -1.71 0.21
N ALA A 142 -13.10 -2.90 0.74
CA ALA A 142 -12.54 -3.99 -0.03
C ALA A 142 -13.68 -4.95 -0.39
N TYR A 143 -13.62 -5.52 -1.59
CA TYR A 143 -14.64 -6.46 -2.05
C TYR A 143 -14.22 -7.89 -1.71
N PHE A 144 -15.01 -8.55 -0.87
CA PHE A 144 -14.88 -9.94 -0.53
C PHE A 144 -16.18 -10.65 -0.96
N ASP A 145 -16.10 -11.81 -1.57
CA ASP A 145 -17.28 -12.61 -1.96
C ASP A 145 -18.42 -11.81 -2.64
N GLY A 146 -18.05 -10.76 -3.40
CA GLY A 146 -18.98 -9.89 -4.11
C GLY A 146 -19.63 -8.78 -3.28
N ASN A 147 -19.30 -8.66 -1.99
CA ASN A 147 -19.81 -7.62 -1.11
C ASN A 147 -18.71 -6.69 -0.60
N PRO A 148 -18.94 -5.37 -0.54
CA PRO A 148 -17.97 -4.47 0.06
C PRO A 148 -17.87 -4.72 1.57
N LYS A 149 -16.64 -4.76 2.07
CA LYS A 149 -16.31 -4.83 3.50
C LYS A 149 -15.55 -3.57 3.89
N LEU A 150 -15.72 -3.11 5.12
CA LEU A 150 -14.95 -1.96 5.59
C LEU A 150 -13.51 -2.35 5.85
N LEU A 151 -12.61 -1.60 5.25
CA LEU A 151 -11.20 -1.56 5.55
C LEU A 151 -10.86 -0.14 6.02
N HIS A 152 -10.47 0.01 7.27
CA HIS A 152 -10.10 1.31 7.81
C HIS A 152 -8.77 1.78 7.21
N GLU A 153 -8.76 2.91 6.52
CA GLU A 153 -7.58 3.47 5.86
C GLU A 153 -6.91 4.56 6.70
N VAL A 154 -5.60 4.75 6.48
CA VAL A 154 -4.77 5.72 7.22
C VAL A 154 -4.29 6.86 6.34
N GLY A 155 -4.56 6.82 5.05
CA GLY A 155 -4.16 7.86 4.09
C GLY A 155 -4.01 7.33 2.68
N LYS A 156 -3.98 8.27 1.74
CA LYS A 156 -3.82 8.02 0.31
C LYS A 156 -2.54 8.62 -0.22
N SER A 157 -2.01 8.00 -1.25
CA SER A 157 -0.88 8.47 -2.03
C SER A 157 -1.27 8.55 -3.50
N LEU A 158 -0.63 9.42 -4.22
CA LEU A 158 -0.73 9.52 -5.68
C LEU A 158 0.55 8.96 -6.30
N GLU A 159 0.42 8.37 -7.48
CA GLU A 159 1.55 8.08 -8.35
C GLU A 159 1.90 9.34 -9.13
N VAL A 160 3.15 9.77 -9.03
CA VAL A 160 3.64 11.01 -9.64
C VAL A 160 5.02 10.81 -10.26
N VAL A 161 5.36 11.66 -11.19
CA VAL A 161 6.72 11.75 -11.75
C VAL A 161 7.57 12.65 -10.88
N TYR A 162 8.64 12.11 -10.31
CA TYR A 162 9.74 12.88 -9.73
C TYR A 162 10.73 13.24 -10.83
N TYR A 163 11.22 14.46 -10.86
CA TYR A 163 12.17 14.86 -11.89
C TYR A 163 13.25 15.81 -11.40
N ASN A 164 14.43 15.71 -12.02
CA ASN A 164 15.52 16.64 -11.79
C ASN A 164 15.26 17.92 -12.58
N LYS A 165 14.79 18.97 -11.88
CA LYS A 165 14.42 20.26 -12.47
C LYS A 165 15.61 21.01 -13.05
N ASP A 166 16.76 20.93 -12.39
CA ASP A 166 17.97 21.58 -12.86
C ASP A 166 18.45 20.98 -14.18
N TRP A 167 18.41 19.64 -14.28
CA TRP A 167 18.78 18.95 -15.52
C TRP A 167 17.81 19.24 -16.67
N LEU A 168 16.50 19.25 -16.38
CA LEU A 168 15.49 19.60 -17.37
C LEU A 168 15.71 21.02 -17.92
N ASN A 169 16.01 21.97 -17.03
CA ASN A 169 16.39 23.35 -17.42
C ASN A 169 17.69 23.40 -18.23
N GLU A 170 18.71 22.62 -17.88
CA GLU A 170 19.99 22.52 -18.60
C GLU A 170 19.80 21.98 -20.01
N LEU A 171 18.84 21.08 -20.21
CA LEU A 171 18.41 20.58 -21.50
C LEU A 171 17.59 21.60 -22.33
N GLY A 172 17.20 22.72 -21.73
CA GLY A 172 16.33 23.72 -22.36
C GLY A 172 14.89 23.25 -22.54
N LEU A 173 14.44 22.28 -21.72
CA LEU A 173 13.13 21.68 -21.78
C LEU A 173 12.25 22.12 -20.59
N SER A 174 10.94 22.04 -20.78
CA SER A 174 9.94 22.26 -19.73
C SER A 174 9.41 20.93 -19.22
N GLU A 175 8.69 20.97 -18.10
CA GLU A 175 7.95 19.83 -17.55
C GLU A 175 7.06 19.21 -18.62
N PRO A 176 7.21 17.91 -18.92
CA PRO A 176 6.48 17.25 -20.00
C PRO A 176 5.02 17.02 -19.61
N GLN A 177 4.11 17.49 -20.45
CA GLN A 177 2.66 17.31 -20.28
C GLN A 177 2.15 16.09 -21.05
N THR A 178 2.79 15.74 -22.15
CA THR A 178 2.41 14.64 -23.04
C THR A 178 3.44 13.52 -23.03
N PRO A 179 3.04 12.26 -23.34
CA PRO A 179 3.98 11.15 -23.49
C PRO A 179 5.08 11.43 -24.52
N ALA A 180 4.78 12.18 -25.58
CA ALA A 180 5.79 12.54 -26.58
C ALA A 180 6.88 13.45 -26.01
N GLU A 181 6.51 14.47 -25.24
CA GLU A 181 7.43 15.38 -24.55
C GLU A 181 8.23 14.64 -23.48
N PHE A 182 7.60 13.71 -22.74
CA PHE A 182 8.29 12.86 -21.77
C PHE A 182 9.38 12.02 -22.44
N ALA A 183 9.05 11.37 -23.56
CA ALA A 183 10.02 10.55 -24.30
C ALA A 183 11.15 11.42 -24.91
N GLU A 184 10.84 12.62 -25.40
CA GLU A 184 11.85 13.57 -25.88
C GLU A 184 12.84 13.94 -24.77
N ALA A 185 12.32 14.36 -23.61
CA ALA A 185 13.14 14.73 -22.47
C ALA A 185 13.96 13.54 -21.93
N ALA A 186 13.36 12.36 -21.83
CA ALA A 186 14.05 11.15 -21.40
C ALA A 186 15.22 10.79 -22.35
N CYS A 187 14.99 10.87 -23.68
CA CYS A 187 16.03 10.60 -24.66
C CYS A 187 17.12 11.68 -24.67
N ALA A 188 16.77 12.95 -24.50
CA ALA A 188 17.73 14.03 -24.37
C ALA A 188 18.65 13.84 -23.17
N ALA A 189 18.08 13.46 -22.00
CA ALA A 189 18.84 13.19 -20.80
C ALA A 189 19.80 12.01 -20.99
N THR A 190 19.33 10.90 -21.56
CA THR A 190 20.17 9.72 -21.80
C THR A 190 21.40 10.05 -22.68
N ASN A 191 21.23 10.96 -23.65
CA ASN A 191 22.29 11.38 -24.57
C ASN A 191 23.15 12.55 -24.06
N SER A 192 22.95 12.98 -22.83
CA SER A 192 23.69 14.08 -22.19
C SER A 192 24.25 13.65 -20.84
N THR A 193 24.94 14.56 -20.18
CA THR A 193 25.37 14.38 -18.81
C THR A 193 25.00 15.61 -18.02
N PHE A 194 24.23 15.44 -16.96
CA PHE A 194 23.88 16.52 -16.06
C PHE A 194 25.13 17.12 -15.39
N SER A 195 25.28 18.44 -15.42
CA SER A 195 26.47 19.11 -14.88
C SER A 195 26.64 18.93 -13.36
N GLY A 196 25.54 18.74 -12.64
CA GLY A 196 25.50 18.50 -11.19
C GLY A 196 25.60 17.04 -10.78
N ARG A 197 25.74 16.10 -11.72
CA ARG A 197 25.77 14.66 -11.43
C ARG A 197 26.92 14.27 -10.48
N VAL A 198 26.59 13.39 -9.54
CA VAL A 198 27.55 12.81 -8.58
C VAL A 198 27.93 11.39 -9.01
N GLY A 199 29.23 11.10 -9.06
CA GLY A 199 29.76 9.79 -9.46
C GLY A 199 29.77 9.55 -10.97
N ASP A 200 29.97 8.29 -11.36
CA ASP A 200 30.23 7.87 -12.75
C ASP A 200 29.07 7.05 -13.36
N THR A 201 27.92 6.98 -12.68
CA THR A 201 26.73 6.26 -13.18
C THR A 201 26.29 6.86 -14.50
N ALA A 202 26.03 6.01 -15.50
CA ALA A 202 25.58 6.45 -16.81
C ALA A 202 24.25 7.23 -16.71
N SER A 203 24.12 8.24 -17.56
CA SER A 203 22.88 9.01 -17.68
C SER A 203 21.75 8.16 -18.24
N LEU A 204 20.56 8.29 -17.68
CA LEU A 204 19.34 7.64 -18.13
C LEU A 204 18.15 8.61 -18.02
N GLY A 205 17.26 8.58 -19.00
CA GLY A 205 16.07 9.43 -18.96
C GLY A 205 15.03 8.92 -17.97
N TYR A 206 14.70 7.63 -18.04
CA TYR A 206 13.66 7.04 -17.22
C TYR A 206 13.99 5.61 -16.79
N GLU A 207 13.89 5.34 -15.50
CA GLU A 207 14.01 4.00 -14.94
C GLU A 207 12.63 3.42 -14.70
N ILE A 208 12.32 2.29 -15.37
CA ILE A 208 11.03 1.63 -15.35
C ILE A 208 10.96 0.72 -14.13
N ASP A 209 10.15 1.05 -13.14
CA ASP A 209 9.77 0.10 -12.10
C ASP A 209 8.65 -0.82 -12.62
N THR A 210 8.80 -2.12 -12.44
CA THR A 210 7.87 -3.15 -12.93
C THR A 210 6.71 -3.42 -11.96
N ASP A 211 6.42 -2.48 -11.06
CA ASP A 211 5.27 -2.57 -10.16
C ASP A 211 3.94 -2.46 -10.95
N ALA A 212 2.93 -3.23 -10.51
CA ALA A 212 1.62 -3.23 -11.15
C ALA A 212 0.93 -1.85 -11.09
N SER A 213 1.21 -1.03 -10.06
CA SER A 213 0.67 0.32 -9.95
C SER A 213 1.24 1.24 -11.03
N ASN A 214 2.53 1.12 -11.36
CA ASN A 214 3.14 1.89 -12.43
C ASN A 214 2.57 1.53 -13.80
N PHE A 215 2.29 0.24 -14.04
CA PHE A 215 1.57 -0.18 -15.25
C PHE A 215 0.20 0.48 -15.31
N ALA A 216 -0.60 0.37 -14.25
CA ALA A 216 -1.94 0.95 -14.18
C ALA A 216 -1.89 2.48 -14.37
N ALA A 217 -0.92 3.17 -13.75
CA ALA A 217 -0.75 4.61 -13.87
C ALA A 217 -0.52 5.06 -15.32
N TRP A 218 0.31 4.35 -16.08
CA TRP A 218 0.51 4.62 -17.51
C TRP A 218 -0.74 4.31 -18.34
N VAL A 219 -1.51 3.26 -18.01
CA VAL A 219 -2.79 2.95 -18.68
C VAL A 219 -3.79 4.09 -18.44
N PHE A 220 -3.94 4.55 -17.19
CA PHE A 220 -4.81 5.67 -16.84
C PHE A 220 -4.38 6.97 -17.55
N ALA A 221 -3.09 7.25 -17.62
CA ALA A 221 -2.55 8.40 -18.34
C ALA A 221 -2.83 8.35 -19.85
N HIS A 222 -3.07 7.16 -20.40
CA HIS A 222 -3.52 6.98 -21.80
C HIS A 222 -5.05 6.94 -21.95
N GLY A 223 -5.81 7.21 -20.89
CA GLY A 223 -7.28 7.27 -20.89
C GLY A 223 -7.97 5.92 -20.79
N GLY A 224 -7.24 4.87 -20.44
CA GLY A 224 -7.77 3.52 -20.21
C GLY A 224 -8.01 3.17 -18.75
N ASP A 225 -8.41 1.92 -18.54
CA ASP A 225 -8.50 1.30 -17.22
C ASP A 225 -7.88 -0.11 -17.30
N VAL A 226 -7.61 -0.69 -16.13
CA VAL A 226 -7.07 -2.05 -15.98
C VAL A 226 -8.15 -3.07 -15.62
N PHE A 227 -9.33 -2.57 -15.21
CA PHE A 227 -10.45 -3.38 -14.75
C PHE A 227 -11.77 -2.84 -15.29
N ASP A 228 -12.61 -3.71 -15.80
CA ASP A 228 -13.98 -3.41 -16.22
C ASP A 228 -14.94 -3.75 -15.07
N TYR A 229 -15.51 -2.74 -14.44
CA TYR A 229 -16.42 -2.86 -13.29
C TYR A 229 -17.78 -3.45 -13.66
N ASP A 230 -18.20 -3.33 -14.92
CA ASP A 230 -19.48 -3.87 -15.39
C ASP A 230 -19.40 -5.39 -15.59
N SER A 231 -18.33 -5.87 -16.21
CA SER A 231 -18.09 -7.30 -16.44
C SER A 231 -17.36 -7.99 -15.28
N GLY A 232 -16.74 -7.26 -14.37
CA GLY A 232 -15.92 -7.79 -13.29
C GLY A 232 -14.62 -8.45 -13.78
N GLN A 233 -14.06 -8.00 -14.90
CA GLN A 233 -12.89 -8.61 -15.54
C GLN A 233 -11.72 -7.63 -15.67
N TYR A 234 -10.49 -8.16 -15.60
CA TYR A 234 -9.30 -7.39 -15.98
C TYR A 234 -9.23 -7.19 -17.48
N ILE A 235 -8.93 -5.95 -17.92
CA ILE A 235 -8.85 -5.54 -19.33
C ILE A 235 -7.43 -5.09 -19.71
N LEU A 236 -6.44 -5.91 -19.39
CA LEU A 236 -5.01 -5.58 -19.54
C LEU A 236 -4.53 -5.47 -21.00
N ASN A 237 -5.40 -5.74 -21.97
CA ASN A 237 -5.12 -5.68 -23.42
C ASN A 237 -6.05 -4.70 -24.15
N SER A 238 -6.60 -3.72 -23.48
CA SER A 238 -7.32 -2.61 -24.10
C SER A 238 -6.40 -1.83 -25.06
N SER A 239 -6.96 -1.03 -25.97
CA SER A 239 -6.19 -0.18 -26.88
C SER A 239 -5.27 0.78 -26.12
N GLU A 240 -5.74 1.33 -25.01
CA GLU A 240 -5.02 2.26 -24.14
C GLU A 240 -3.88 1.55 -23.39
N ALA A 241 -4.13 0.33 -22.90
CA ALA A 241 -3.09 -0.48 -22.24
C ALA A 241 -1.97 -0.86 -23.22
N VAL A 242 -2.34 -1.23 -24.46
CA VAL A 242 -1.38 -1.52 -25.52
C VAL A 242 -0.58 -0.25 -25.88
N ALA A 243 -1.25 0.90 -26.07
CA ALA A 243 -0.59 2.16 -26.40
C ALA A 243 0.40 2.60 -25.29
N ALA A 244 0.02 2.46 -24.02
CA ALA A 244 0.90 2.73 -22.88
C ALA A 244 2.15 1.85 -22.90
N MET A 245 2.00 0.56 -23.17
CA MET A 245 3.14 -0.38 -23.23
C MET A 245 4.01 -0.17 -24.47
N GLU A 246 3.44 0.14 -25.64
CA GLU A 246 4.19 0.49 -26.83
C GLU A 246 5.00 1.79 -26.65
N PHE A 247 4.44 2.77 -25.92
CA PHE A 247 5.15 3.98 -25.53
C PHE A 247 6.41 3.68 -24.69
N ILE A 248 6.24 2.90 -23.61
CA ILE A 248 7.37 2.51 -22.72
C ILE A 248 8.40 1.68 -23.50
N GLN A 249 7.94 0.70 -24.27
CA GLN A 249 8.80 -0.12 -25.12
C GLN A 249 9.57 0.72 -26.15
N GLY A 250 8.91 1.72 -26.71
CA GLY A 250 9.53 2.65 -27.66
C GLY A 250 10.70 3.41 -27.07
N MET A 251 10.59 3.86 -25.82
CA MET A 251 11.70 4.49 -25.08
C MET A 251 12.80 3.47 -24.77
N ALA A 252 12.45 2.28 -24.30
CA ALA A 252 13.40 1.24 -23.99
C ALA A 252 14.20 0.80 -25.22
N ASN A 253 13.55 0.64 -26.39
CA ASN A 253 14.19 0.30 -27.65
C ASN A 253 15.19 1.38 -28.14
N LYS A 254 14.96 2.64 -27.77
CA LYS A 254 15.87 3.76 -28.03
C LYS A 254 16.98 3.90 -26.99
N GLY A 255 16.97 3.10 -25.93
CA GLY A 255 17.88 3.21 -24.80
C GLY A 255 17.59 4.38 -23.86
N CYS A 256 16.45 5.06 -24.02
CA CYS A 256 16.05 6.23 -23.20
C CYS A 256 15.40 5.82 -21.87
N ALA A 257 14.99 4.57 -21.76
CA ALA A 257 14.46 3.96 -20.55
C ALA A 257 15.03 2.55 -20.38
N GLN A 258 15.17 2.10 -19.15
CA GLN A 258 15.52 0.71 -18.84
C GLN A 258 14.77 0.22 -17.61
N VAL A 259 14.57 -1.08 -17.52
CA VAL A 259 13.96 -1.71 -16.35
C VAL A 259 14.93 -1.66 -15.19
N THR A 260 14.46 -1.19 -14.03
CA THR A 260 15.24 -1.21 -12.79
C THR A 260 15.56 -2.65 -12.37
N ARG A 261 16.76 -2.86 -11.84
CA ARG A 261 17.19 -4.17 -11.35
C ARG A 261 16.94 -4.35 -9.86
N ASP A 262 16.94 -3.23 -9.13
CA ASP A 262 16.80 -3.22 -7.68
C ASP A 262 15.66 -2.30 -7.27
N LYS A 263 14.93 -2.71 -6.25
CA LYS A 263 13.84 -1.90 -5.70
C LYS A 263 14.40 -0.58 -5.14
N TYR A 264 13.77 0.53 -5.49
CA TYR A 264 14.17 1.90 -5.12
C TYR A 264 15.48 2.40 -5.75
N ALA A 265 16.01 1.74 -6.79
CA ALA A 265 17.16 2.20 -7.52
C ALA A 265 16.90 3.53 -8.25
N ASP A 266 15.71 3.72 -8.77
CA ASP A 266 15.20 4.95 -9.37
C ASP A 266 15.37 6.17 -8.45
N GLN A 267 15.03 6.02 -7.18
CA GLN A 267 15.20 7.05 -6.14
C GLN A 267 16.68 7.39 -5.93
N GLN A 268 17.54 6.38 -5.85
CA GLN A 268 18.97 6.56 -5.65
C GLN A 268 19.60 7.24 -6.88
N TYR A 269 19.27 6.80 -8.09
CA TYR A 269 19.86 7.35 -9.32
C TYR A 269 19.35 8.76 -9.62
N LEU A 270 18.10 9.07 -9.29
CA LEU A 270 17.61 10.45 -9.35
C LEU A 270 18.37 11.32 -8.34
N GLY A 271 18.59 10.83 -7.13
CA GLY A 271 19.40 11.52 -6.11
C GLY A 271 20.84 11.78 -6.54
N LEU A 272 21.47 10.88 -7.31
CA LEU A 272 22.79 11.09 -7.89
C LEU A 272 22.81 12.06 -9.10
N GLY A 273 21.64 12.46 -9.61
CA GLY A 273 21.53 13.24 -10.84
C GLY A 273 21.90 12.45 -12.09
N SER A 274 21.83 11.11 -12.04
CA SER A 274 22.09 10.22 -13.17
C SER A 274 20.79 9.75 -13.86
N ASN A 275 19.62 9.96 -13.24
CA ASN A 275 18.31 9.70 -13.82
C ASN A 275 17.50 11.00 -13.87
N LEU A 276 16.82 11.26 -15.00
CA LEU A 276 16.01 12.47 -15.13
C LEU A 276 14.64 12.31 -14.48
N PHE A 277 13.96 11.17 -14.70
CA PHE A 277 12.62 10.87 -14.23
C PHE A 277 12.57 9.59 -13.42
N ALA A 278 11.74 9.61 -12.37
CA ALA A 278 11.31 8.43 -11.62
C ALA A 278 9.78 8.50 -11.43
N LEU A 279 9.07 7.39 -11.65
CA LEU A 279 7.63 7.29 -11.39
C LEU A 279 7.44 6.57 -10.05
N SER A 280 6.89 7.27 -9.06
CA SER A 280 6.74 6.70 -7.72
C SER A 280 5.64 7.39 -6.92
N SER A 281 5.38 6.84 -5.74
CA SER A 281 4.37 7.33 -4.80
C SER A 281 4.75 8.65 -4.14
N THR A 282 3.77 9.55 -3.93
CA THR A 282 3.96 10.75 -3.08
C THR A 282 4.39 10.43 -1.65
N SER A 283 4.16 9.20 -1.17
CA SER A 283 4.70 8.77 0.13
C SER A 283 6.23 8.62 0.12
N GLY A 284 6.85 8.63 -1.06
CA GLY A 284 8.30 8.61 -1.27
C GLY A 284 8.99 9.97 -1.14
N ILE A 285 8.26 11.09 -1.07
CA ILE A 285 8.82 12.46 -1.13
C ILE A 285 10.01 12.65 -0.17
N THR A 286 9.90 12.23 1.07
CA THR A 286 10.98 12.38 2.05
C THR A 286 12.23 11.58 1.72
N TYR A 287 12.07 10.41 1.08
CA TYR A 287 13.19 9.57 0.66
C TYR A 287 13.87 10.13 -0.59
N PHE A 288 13.12 10.62 -1.57
CA PHE A 288 13.66 11.32 -2.73
C PHE A 288 14.41 12.59 -2.30
N GLN A 289 13.80 13.39 -1.43
CA GLN A 289 14.43 14.58 -0.86
C GLN A 289 15.78 14.23 -0.23
N LYS A 290 15.80 13.24 0.66
CA LYS A 290 17.04 12.81 1.33
C LYS A 290 18.11 12.33 0.33
N ALA A 291 17.71 11.51 -0.65
CA ALA A 291 18.63 11.03 -1.67
C ALA A 291 19.25 12.17 -2.50
N ILE A 292 18.45 13.22 -2.80
CA ILE A 292 18.91 14.39 -3.53
C ILE A 292 19.82 15.27 -2.66
N GLU A 293 19.47 15.51 -1.39
CA GLU A 293 20.29 16.27 -0.42
C GLU A 293 21.66 15.62 -0.20
N GLU A 294 21.72 14.28 -0.15
CA GLU A 294 22.95 13.49 -0.03
C GLU A 294 23.69 13.33 -1.37
N GLY A 295 23.03 13.58 -2.50
CA GLY A 295 23.53 13.43 -3.85
C GLY A 295 23.88 14.76 -4.53
N TYR A 296 23.17 15.08 -5.64
CA TYR A 296 23.46 16.28 -6.43
C TYR A 296 23.04 17.58 -5.76
N ASN A 297 22.22 17.52 -4.73
CA ASN A 297 21.81 18.62 -3.85
C ASN A 297 21.31 19.87 -4.60
N GLY A 298 20.41 19.66 -5.54
CA GLY A 298 19.85 20.73 -6.40
C GLY A 298 18.34 20.75 -6.41
N ASN A 299 17.76 21.44 -7.41
CA ASN A 299 16.33 21.60 -7.54
C ASN A 299 15.69 20.38 -8.22
N TRP A 300 14.62 19.92 -7.63
CA TRP A 300 13.75 18.86 -8.13
C TRP A 300 12.29 19.23 -7.92
N ASP A 301 11.38 18.51 -8.57
CA ASP A 301 9.95 18.73 -8.39
C ASP A 301 9.18 17.43 -8.67
N VAL A 302 7.87 17.46 -8.47
CA VAL A 302 6.94 16.40 -8.83
C VAL A 302 5.90 16.93 -9.81
N ALA A 303 5.50 16.08 -10.73
CA ALA A 303 4.48 16.39 -11.73
C ALA A 303 3.46 15.25 -11.87
N PRO A 304 2.26 15.51 -12.35
CA PRO A 304 1.39 14.46 -12.88
C PRO A 304 2.12 13.64 -13.95
N ILE A 305 1.68 12.40 -14.13
CA ILE A 305 2.18 11.58 -15.25
C ILE A 305 1.76 12.23 -16.55
N SER A 306 2.70 12.34 -17.49
CA SER A 306 2.43 12.85 -18.85
C SER A 306 1.33 12.03 -19.52
N HIS A 307 0.27 12.68 -20.03
CA HIS A 307 -0.97 12.01 -20.36
C HIS A 307 -1.52 12.42 -21.74
N THR A 308 -2.45 11.62 -22.27
CA THR A 308 -3.18 11.89 -23.52
C THR A 308 -4.59 12.41 -23.28
N THR A 309 -5.05 12.43 -22.05
CA THR A 309 -6.37 12.89 -21.61
C THR A 309 -6.42 14.41 -21.51
N SER A 310 -7.62 15.01 -21.46
CA SER A 310 -7.79 16.46 -21.29
C SER A 310 -7.31 16.98 -19.95
N GLU A 311 -7.37 16.13 -18.92
CA GLU A 311 -6.94 16.41 -17.55
C GLU A 311 -6.06 15.26 -17.05
N PRO A 312 -5.11 15.49 -16.14
CA PRO A 312 -4.32 14.43 -15.55
C PRO A 312 -5.19 13.38 -14.84
N VAL A 313 -4.92 12.10 -15.11
CA VAL A 313 -5.53 10.98 -14.40
C VAL A 313 -4.44 10.30 -13.61
N LEU A 314 -4.58 10.31 -12.29
CA LEU A 314 -3.57 9.81 -11.37
C LEU A 314 -4.06 8.53 -10.69
N ASN A 315 -3.14 7.58 -10.53
CA ASN A 315 -3.38 6.41 -9.71
C ASN A 315 -3.38 6.80 -8.24
N LEU A 316 -4.52 6.59 -7.57
CA LEU A 316 -4.72 6.85 -6.14
C LEU A 316 -4.69 5.52 -5.40
N TYR A 317 -3.77 5.37 -4.46
CA TYR A 317 -3.66 4.16 -3.65
C TYR A 317 -3.16 4.43 -2.24
N GLY A 318 -3.31 3.45 -1.38
CA GLY A 318 -2.82 3.49 0.00
C GLY A 318 -3.19 2.21 0.72
N GLY A 319 -2.31 1.79 1.62
CA GLY A 319 -2.60 0.66 2.50
C GLY A 319 -3.62 1.08 3.56
N GLY A 320 -4.51 0.17 3.90
CA GLY A 320 -5.45 0.32 5.00
C GLY A 320 -5.02 -0.43 6.26
N LEU A 321 -5.95 -0.54 7.18
CA LEU A 321 -5.85 -1.30 8.41
C LEU A 321 -6.73 -2.54 8.31
N ILE A 322 -6.10 -3.69 8.34
CA ILE A 322 -6.75 -5.00 8.26
C ILE A 322 -6.92 -5.52 9.69
N MET A 323 -8.15 -5.80 10.09
CA MET A 323 -8.43 -6.38 11.39
C MET A 323 -8.25 -7.89 11.35
N GLY A 324 -7.43 -8.42 12.26
CA GLY A 324 -7.28 -9.85 12.49
C GLY A 324 -8.53 -10.44 13.16
N ASN A 325 -8.86 -11.67 12.79
CA ASN A 325 -9.96 -12.40 13.41
C ASN A 325 -9.47 -13.16 14.65
N THR A 326 -9.53 -12.54 15.81
CA THR A 326 -9.06 -13.13 17.08
C THR A 326 -10.13 -13.92 17.83
N GLY A 327 -11.41 -13.73 17.49
CA GLY A 327 -12.52 -14.38 18.18
C GLY A 327 -12.80 -13.88 19.61
N ASP A 328 -12.22 -12.74 20.01
CA ASP A 328 -12.37 -12.10 21.31
C ASP A 328 -12.92 -10.68 21.14
N ALA A 329 -14.15 -10.44 21.60
CA ALA A 329 -14.84 -9.16 21.39
C ALA A 329 -14.15 -7.99 22.11
N ASP A 330 -13.62 -8.19 23.31
CA ASP A 330 -12.93 -7.15 24.07
C ASP A 330 -11.65 -6.70 23.35
N ARG A 331 -10.88 -7.65 22.88
CA ARG A 331 -9.65 -7.43 22.12
C ARG A 331 -9.92 -6.83 20.73
N MET A 332 -10.99 -7.28 20.06
CA MET A 332 -11.40 -6.73 18.77
C MET A 332 -11.86 -5.28 18.87
N VAL A 333 -12.63 -4.94 19.91
CA VAL A 333 -13.02 -3.55 20.17
C VAL A 333 -11.81 -2.70 20.53
N ALA A 334 -10.87 -3.21 21.34
CA ALA A 334 -9.62 -2.51 21.66
C ALA A 334 -8.82 -2.19 20.37
N ALA A 335 -8.69 -3.17 19.48
CA ALA A 335 -8.02 -3.02 18.18
C ALA A 335 -8.74 -1.98 17.31
N TYR A 336 -10.07 -2.01 17.28
CA TYR A 336 -10.86 -1.05 16.50
C TYR A 336 -10.75 0.38 17.04
N GLN A 337 -10.74 0.57 18.38
CA GLN A 337 -10.48 1.89 18.96
C GLN A 337 -9.09 2.43 18.59
N TRP A 338 -8.07 1.58 18.57
CA TRP A 338 -6.76 1.96 18.06
C TRP A 338 -6.81 2.37 16.59
N MET A 339 -7.49 1.60 15.73
CA MET A 339 -7.64 1.91 14.31
C MET A 339 -8.31 3.26 14.06
N LYS A 340 -9.28 3.65 14.90
CA LYS A 340 -9.93 4.96 14.82
C LYS A 340 -9.06 6.11 15.33
N TYR A 341 -8.13 5.83 16.23
CA TYR A 341 -7.27 6.83 16.87
C TYR A 341 -6.12 7.27 15.96
N ILE A 342 -5.66 6.42 15.07
CA ILE A 342 -4.49 6.71 14.23
C ILE A 342 -4.84 7.32 12.89
#